data_4560ba0c346e242c0979af49ae30d2f0
#
_entry.id   4560ba0c346e242c0979af49ae30d2f0
#
_cell.length_a   1.000
_cell.length_b   1.000
_cell.length_c   1.000
_cell.angle_alpha   90.00
_cell.angle_beta   90.00
_cell.angle_gamma   90.00
#
_symmetry.space_group_name_H-M   'P 1'
#
loop_
_entity.id
_entity.type
_entity.pdbx_description
1 polymer ?
#
loop_
_entity_poly.entity_id
_entity_poly.type
_entity_poly.pdbx_seq_one_letter_code
_entity_poly.pdbx_strand_id
1 'polypeptide(L)'
;QIPAKGLSDDALHDWVEKHQAFHEALLSAADATWLKHFYAQIWGQLCRHHIFLTVTPTLRAAAGAEEGYEAAIDALDAAMSLDQHTQLMELALDRNLEGALALMKEHVGLTVDVFTLADLDGMSA
;
A
#
# COMPACT_ATOMS: atom_id res chain seq x y z
N GLN A 1 -13.42 -4.42 4.95
CA GLN A 1 -12.60 -3.37 4.30
C GLN A 1 -12.83 -2.07 5.04
N ILE A 2 -11.76 -1.41 5.46
CA ILE A 2 -11.86 -0.09 6.11
C ILE A 2 -11.69 0.94 4.99
N PRO A 3 -12.69 1.82 4.75
CA PRO A 3 -12.53 2.84 3.71
C PRO A 3 -11.43 3.84 4.12
N ALA A 4 -10.63 4.28 3.17
CA ALA A 4 -9.56 5.26 3.43
C ALA A 4 -10.11 6.57 3.98
N LYS A 5 -11.27 7.00 3.48
CA LYS A 5 -11.96 8.20 3.97
C LYS A 5 -12.44 7.99 5.42
N GLY A 6 -11.90 8.77 6.33
CA GLY A 6 -12.24 8.70 7.77
C GLY A 6 -11.39 7.71 8.57
N LEU A 7 -10.31 7.18 7.98
CA LEU A 7 -9.35 6.32 8.67
C LEU A 7 -8.62 7.13 9.76
N SER A 8 -8.65 6.64 10.99
CA SER A 8 -7.87 7.23 12.08
C SER A 8 -6.37 6.88 11.97
N ASP A 9 -5.51 7.69 12.58
CA ASP A 9 -4.07 7.44 12.61
C ASP A 9 -3.75 6.06 13.24
N ASP A 10 -4.47 5.65 14.29
CA ASP A 10 -4.29 4.34 14.93
C ASP A 10 -4.72 3.18 14.01
N ALA A 11 -5.84 3.33 13.29
CA ALA A 11 -6.31 2.32 12.34
C ALA A 11 -5.37 2.20 11.13
N LEU A 12 -4.82 3.31 10.66
CA LEU A 12 -3.80 3.31 9.62
C LEU A 12 -2.53 2.59 10.07
N HIS A 13 -2.08 2.85 11.30
CA HIS A 13 -0.90 2.19 11.87
C HIS A 13 -1.09 0.67 11.97
N ASP A 14 -2.22 0.23 12.54
CA ASP A 14 -2.58 -1.19 12.63
C ASP A 14 -2.66 -1.86 11.26
N TRP A 15 -3.22 -1.16 10.27
CA TRP A 15 -3.26 -1.66 8.90
C TRP A 15 -1.86 -1.83 8.31
N VAL A 16 -0.97 -0.84 8.48
CA VAL A 16 0.42 -0.88 7.97
C VAL A 16 1.18 -2.06 8.56
N GLU A 17 1.07 -2.30 9.87
CA GLU A 17 1.74 -3.43 10.52
C GLU A 17 1.25 -4.78 9.98
N LYS A 18 -0.07 -4.95 9.83
CA LYS A 18 -0.67 -6.18 9.29
C LYS A 18 -0.32 -6.39 7.81
N HIS A 19 -0.32 -5.30 7.04
CA HIS A 19 0.05 -5.31 5.63
C HIS A 19 1.52 -5.72 5.45
N GLN A 20 2.43 -5.17 6.24
CA GLN A 20 3.84 -5.57 6.26
C GLN A 20 3.99 -7.06 6.60
N ALA A 21 3.35 -7.53 7.68
CA ALA A 21 3.41 -8.91 8.10
C ALA A 21 2.90 -9.88 7.03
N PHE A 22 1.88 -9.49 6.28
CA PHE A 22 1.37 -10.26 5.13
C PHE A 22 2.45 -10.44 4.05
N HIS A 23 3.09 -9.36 3.60
CA HIS A 23 4.12 -9.43 2.57
C HIS A 23 5.38 -10.17 3.06
N GLU A 24 5.76 -10.01 4.31
CA GLU A 24 6.86 -10.78 4.91
C GLU A 24 6.55 -12.28 4.96
N ALA A 25 5.30 -12.66 5.26
CA ALA A 25 4.87 -14.05 5.23
C ALA A 25 4.97 -14.67 3.83
N LEU A 26 4.58 -13.95 2.78
CA LEU A 26 4.74 -14.40 1.39
C LEU A 26 6.21 -14.67 1.02
N LEU A 27 7.13 -13.85 1.56
CA LEU A 27 8.57 -13.97 1.30
C LEU A 27 9.27 -14.95 2.25
N SER A 28 8.61 -15.42 3.31
CA SER A 28 9.25 -16.18 4.40
C SER A 28 9.90 -17.47 3.91
N ALA A 29 9.27 -18.17 2.97
CA ALA A 29 9.75 -19.44 2.42
C ALA A 29 10.85 -19.27 1.35
N ALA A 30 11.16 -18.05 0.91
CA ALA A 30 12.21 -17.83 -0.07
C ALA A 30 13.60 -18.08 0.55
N ASP A 31 14.41 -18.88 -0.11
CA ASP A 31 15.83 -19.09 0.26
C ASP A 31 16.69 -17.97 -0.35
N ALA A 32 16.45 -16.74 0.12
CA ALA A 32 17.09 -15.54 -0.38
C ALA A 32 17.34 -14.53 0.76
N THR A 33 18.22 -14.88 1.69
CA THR A 33 18.50 -14.10 2.91
C THR A 33 18.81 -12.63 2.62
N TRP A 34 19.68 -12.36 1.63
CA TRP A 34 20.05 -10.99 1.26
C TRP A 34 18.89 -10.20 0.67
N LEU A 35 18.04 -10.84 -0.14
CA LEU A 35 16.88 -10.20 -0.74
C LEU A 35 15.85 -9.82 0.34
N LYS A 36 15.61 -10.70 1.31
CA LYS A 36 14.75 -10.41 2.47
C LYS A 36 15.30 -9.26 3.31
N HIS A 37 16.62 -9.20 3.51
CA HIS A 37 17.26 -8.09 4.21
C HIS A 37 17.08 -6.75 3.47
N PHE A 38 17.31 -6.72 2.18
CA PHE A 38 17.08 -5.52 1.36
C PHE A 38 15.61 -5.11 1.34
N TYR A 39 14.69 -6.08 1.23
CA TYR A 39 13.26 -5.81 1.33
C TYR A 39 12.91 -5.09 2.63
N ALA A 40 13.36 -5.61 3.78
CA ALA A 40 13.10 -4.99 5.07
C ALA A 40 13.68 -3.57 5.19
N GLN A 41 14.87 -3.32 4.64
CA GLN A 41 15.47 -1.99 4.62
C GLN A 41 14.68 -1.01 3.74
N ILE A 42 14.32 -1.43 2.51
CA ILE A 42 13.54 -0.62 1.58
C ILE A 42 12.16 -0.34 2.18
N TRP A 43 11.51 -1.35 2.75
CA TRP A 43 10.22 -1.19 3.41
C TRP A 43 10.26 -0.13 4.51
N GLY A 44 11.26 -0.18 5.39
CA GLY A 44 11.41 0.81 6.46
C GLY A 44 11.62 2.24 5.96
N GLN A 45 12.22 2.42 4.78
CA GLN A 45 12.34 3.73 4.15
C GLN A 45 11.03 4.15 3.47
N LEU A 46 10.40 3.27 2.72
CA LEU A 46 9.13 3.53 2.04
C LEU A 46 8.02 3.84 3.03
N CYS A 47 7.90 3.10 4.14
CA CYS A 47 6.91 3.39 5.16
C CYS A 47 7.03 4.81 5.71
N ARG A 48 8.26 5.27 6.01
CA ARG A 48 8.47 6.64 6.46
C ARG A 48 8.01 7.66 5.42
N HIS A 49 8.42 7.50 4.18
CA HIS A 49 8.04 8.42 3.11
C HIS A 49 6.57 8.28 2.73
N HIS A 50 6.11 7.05 2.50
CA HIS A 50 4.77 6.79 2.03
C HIS A 50 3.71 7.19 3.07
N ILE A 51 3.82 6.68 4.29
CA ILE A 51 2.79 6.92 5.31
C ILE A 51 2.81 8.36 5.80
N PHE A 52 3.97 8.90 6.18
CA PHE A 52 4.04 10.20 6.83
C PHE A 52 4.01 11.38 5.85
N LEU A 53 4.58 11.24 4.66
CA LEU A 53 4.69 12.35 3.71
C LEU A 53 3.59 12.36 2.64
N THR A 54 2.92 11.26 2.41
CA THR A 54 1.90 11.14 1.36
C THR A 54 0.55 10.73 1.92
N VAL A 55 0.43 9.52 2.47
CA VAL A 55 -0.87 8.98 2.89
C VAL A 55 -1.52 9.83 4.00
N THR A 56 -0.79 10.15 5.04
CA THR A 56 -1.33 10.92 6.17
C THR A 56 -1.78 12.33 5.76
N PRO A 57 -0.99 13.12 5.01
CA PRO A 57 -1.46 14.42 4.50
C PRO A 57 -2.69 14.29 3.59
N THR A 58 -2.71 13.32 2.67
CA THR A 58 -3.84 13.07 1.76
C THR A 58 -5.13 12.76 2.55
N LEU A 59 -5.05 11.88 3.55
CA LEU A 59 -6.20 11.56 4.41
C LEU A 59 -6.69 12.76 5.21
N ARG A 60 -5.78 13.61 5.69
CA ARG A 60 -6.14 14.83 6.42
C ARG A 60 -6.80 15.86 5.53
N ALA A 61 -6.28 16.07 4.33
CA ALA A 61 -6.88 16.98 3.36
C ALA A 61 -8.27 16.51 2.93
N ALA A 62 -8.45 15.22 2.65
CA ALA A 62 -9.75 14.63 2.34
C ALA A 62 -10.75 14.72 3.51
N ALA A 63 -10.28 14.61 4.76
CA ALA A 63 -11.12 14.80 5.95
C ALA A 63 -11.55 16.26 6.12
N GLY A 64 -10.74 17.22 5.68
CA GLY A 64 -11.06 18.66 5.62
C GLY A 64 -12.03 19.06 4.52
N ALA A 65 -12.53 18.10 3.72
CA ALA A 65 -13.40 18.31 2.57
C ALA A 65 -12.79 19.24 1.50
N GLU A 66 -11.46 19.23 1.36
CA GLU A 66 -10.76 19.88 0.27
C GLU A 66 -11.11 19.17 -1.05
N GLU A 67 -11.45 19.95 -2.09
CA GLU A 67 -11.73 19.41 -3.41
C GLU A 67 -10.46 18.88 -4.07
N GLY A 68 -10.58 17.83 -4.88
CA GLY A 68 -9.47 17.31 -5.70
C GLY A 68 -8.80 16.05 -5.16
N TYR A 69 -9.10 15.63 -3.92
CA TYR A 69 -8.48 14.43 -3.33
C TYR A 69 -9.25 13.12 -3.60
N GLU A 70 -10.39 13.16 -4.31
CA GLU A 70 -11.18 11.96 -4.58
C GLU A 70 -10.38 10.89 -5.31
N ALA A 71 -9.63 11.25 -6.35
CA ALA A 71 -8.83 10.31 -7.12
C ALA A 71 -7.72 9.65 -6.29
N ALA A 72 -7.07 10.41 -5.39
CA ALA A 72 -6.06 9.89 -4.48
C ALA A 72 -6.65 8.95 -3.42
N ILE A 73 -7.86 9.25 -2.93
CA ILE A 73 -8.59 8.38 -2.00
C ILE A 73 -9.02 7.08 -2.69
N ASP A 74 -9.54 7.15 -3.91
CA ASP A 74 -9.93 5.97 -4.68
C ASP A 74 -8.70 5.07 -4.97
N ALA A 75 -7.57 5.66 -5.32
CA ALA A 75 -6.32 4.92 -5.52
C ALA A 75 -5.82 4.27 -4.21
N LEU A 76 -5.95 4.97 -3.09
CA LEU A 76 -5.59 4.43 -1.77
C LEU A 76 -6.52 3.28 -1.36
N ASP A 77 -7.83 3.41 -1.55
CA ASP A 77 -8.80 2.35 -1.30
C ASP A 77 -8.51 1.10 -2.15
N ALA A 78 -8.12 1.29 -3.42
CA ALA A 78 -7.71 0.20 -4.29
C ALA A 78 -6.41 -0.47 -3.80
N ALA A 79 -5.39 0.31 -3.42
CA ALA A 79 -4.13 -0.20 -2.89
C ALA A 79 -4.29 -0.95 -1.55
N MET A 80 -5.28 -0.55 -0.73
CA MET A 80 -5.62 -1.19 0.55
C MET A 80 -6.62 -2.35 0.40
N SER A 81 -6.99 -2.72 -0.82
CA SER A 81 -8.04 -3.71 -1.09
C SER A 81 -7.74 -5.08 -0.46
N LEU A 82 -8.63 -5.55 0.42
CA LEU A 82 -8.55 -6.88 1.00
C LEU A 82 -8.71 -7.98 -0.05
N ASP A 83 -9.53 -7.74 -1.07
CA ASP A 83 -9.78 -8.72 -2.13
C ASP A 83 -8.50 -9.01 -2.93
N GLN A 84 -7.72 -7.97 -3.25
CA GLN A 84 -6.46 -8.13 -3.97
C GLN A 84 -5.42 -8.89 -3.15
N HIS A 85 -5.32 -8.59 -1.85
CA HIS A 85 -4.43 -9.32 -0.93
C HIS A 85 -4.87 -10.78 -0.75
N THR A 86 -6.18 -11.05 -0.69
CA THR A 86 -6.73 -12.41 -0.62
C THR A 86 -6.38 -13.21 -1.88
N GLN A 87 -6.58 -12.62 -3.06
CA GLN A 87 -6.21 -13.26 -4.34
C GLN A 87 -4.70 -13.55 -4.40
N LEU A 88 -3.86 -12.61 -3.95
CA LEU A 88 -2.42 -12.83 -3.92
C LEU A 88 -2.02 -13.99 -3.00
N MET A 89 -2.66 -14.09 -1.84
CA MET A 89 -2.47 -15.22 -0.91
C MET A 89 -2.88 -16.54 -1.56
N GLU A 90 -4.05 -16.60 -2.20
CA GLU A 90 -4.54 -17.81 -2.87
C GLU A 90 -3.59 -18.25 -3.98
N LEU A 91 -3.16 -17.33 -4.84
CA LEU A 91 -2.19 -17.60 -5.90
C LEU A 91 -0.85 -18.13 -5.35
N ALA A 92 -0.40 -17.59 -4.21
CA ALA A 92 0.81 -18.05 -3.56
C ALA A 92 0.66 -19.47 -2.96
N LEU A 93 -0.48 -19.75 -2.32
CA LEU A 93 -0.79 -21.08 -1.77
C LEU A 93 -0.92 -22.14 -2.87
N ASP A 94 -1.51 -21.78 -4.00
CA ASP A 94 -1.63 -22.63 -5.19
C ASP A 94 -0.32 -22.76 -5.98
N ARG A 95 0.74 -22.07 -5.55
CA ARG A 95 2.05 -22.01 -6.25
C ARG A 95 1.93 -21.53 -7.70
N ASN A 96 0.95 -20.71 -7.99
CA ASN A 96 0.77 -20.05 -9.28
C ASN A 96 1.68 -18.84 -9.39
N LEU A 97 2.96 -19.07 -9.72
CA LEU A 97 3.98 -18.03 -9.78
C LEU A 97 3.63 -16.94 -10.80
N GLU A 98 3.15 -17.32 -11.97
CA GLU A 98 2.82 -16.37 -13.05
C GLU A 98 1.69 -15.42 -12.62
N GLY A 99 0.61 -15.98 -12.08
CA GLY A 99 -0.51 -15.20 -11.57
C GLY A 99 -0.11 -14.31 -10.40
N ALA A 100 0.67 -14.83 -9.46
CA ALA A 100 1.14 -14.06 -8.31
C ALA A 100 2.04 -12.88 -8.72
N LEU A 101 2.96 -13.08 -9.68
CA LEU A 101 3.81 -12.00 -10.19
C LEU A 101 3.02 -10.93 -10.95
N ALA A 102 2.04 -11.34 -11.76
CA ALA A 102 1.18 -10.41 -12.49
C ALA A 102 0.37 -9.55 -11.52
N LEU A 103 -0.27 -10.17 -10.53
CA LEU A 103 -1.06 -9.46 -9.52
C LEU A 103 -0.19 -8.56 -8.63
N MET A 104 1.00 -9.03 -8.23
CA MET A 104 1.93 -8.21 -7.44
C MET A 104 2.39 -6.97 -8.20
N LYS A 105 2.64 -7.08 -9.50
CA LYS A 105 3.01 -5.94 -10.33
C LYS A 105 1.89 -4.90 -10.41
N GLU A 106 0.65 -5.35 -10.54
CA GLU A 106 -0.53 -4.48 -10.50
C GLU A 106 -0.67 -3.81 -9.13
N HIS A 107 -0.56 -4.58 -8.05
CA HIS A 107 -0.65 -4.10 -6.67
C HIS A 107 0.37 -3.01 -6.35
N VAL A 108 1.63 -3.20 -6.76
CA VAL A 108 2.68 -2.17 -6.60
C VAL A 108 2.36 -0.94 -7.45
N GLY A 109 1.79 -1.13 -8.65
CA GLY A 109 1.34 -0.03 -9.51
C GLY A 109 0.34 0.89 -8.83
N LEU A 110 -0.67 0.33 -8.16
CA LEU A 110 -1.66 1.10 -7.40
C LEU A 110 -1.02 1.95 -6.29
N THR A 111 -0.01 1.43 -5.61
CA THR A 111 0.74 2.20 -4.60
C THR A 111 1.48 3.39 -5.23
N VAL A 112 2.07 3.20 -6.42
CA VAL A 112 2.72 4.29 -7.16
C VAL A 112 1.72 5.36 -7.60
N ASP A 113 0.50 4.96 -7.99
CA ASP A 113 -0.56 5.89 -8.39
C ASP A 113 -0.97 6.81 -7.23
N VAL A 114 -1.05 6.30 -6.00
CA VAL A 114 -1.32 7.13 -4.80
C VAL A 114 -0.28 8.24 -4.67
N PHE A 115 1.01 7.93 -4.85
CA PHE A 115 2.07 8.94 -4.79
C PHE A 115 1.93 9.98 -5.89
N THR A 116 1.70 9.54 -7.12
CA THR A 116 1.63 10.41 -8.30
C THR A 116 0.45 11.38 -8.19
N LEU A 117 -0.70 10.91 -7.75
CA LEU A 117 -1.89 11.74 -7.60
C LEU A 117 -1.76 12.74 -6.44
N ALA A 118 -1.18 12.31 -5.31
CA ALA A 118 -0.98 13.20 -4.17
C ALA A 118 0.05 14.30 -4.45
N ASP A 119 1.11 14.02 -5.22
CA ASP A 119 2.13 15.02 -5.60
C ASP A 119 1.59 16.06 -6.60
N LEU A 120 0.72 15.67 -7.52
CA LEU A 120 0.16 16.59 -8.52
C LEU A 120 -0.73 17.66 -7.86
N ASP A 121 -1.47 17.31 -6.83
CA ASP A 121 -2.34 18.25 -6.11
C ASP A 121 -1.53 19.18 -5.18
N GLY A 122 -0.43 18.69 -4.60
CA GLY A 122 0.46 19.48 -3.77
C GLY A 122 1.31 20.53 -4.52
N MET A 123 1.52 20.37 -5.83
CA MET A 123 2.27 21.30 -6.68
C MET A 123 1.42 22.42 -7.29
N SER A 124 0.09 22.37 -7.15
CA SER A 124 -0.84 23.38 -7.69
C SER A 124 -1.19 24.48 -6.69
N ALA A 125 -0.64 24.43 -5.51
CA ALA A 125 -0.75 25.43 -4.45
C ALA A 125 0.55 26.22 -4.29
#